data_14d43bd475bfa79fe48a98ec8b8de342
#
_entry.id   14d43bd475bfa79fe48a98ec8b8de342
#
_cell.length_a   1.000
_cell.length_b   1.000
_cell.length_c   1.000
_cell.angle_alpha   90.00
_cell.angle_beta   90.00
_cell.angle_gamma   90.00
#
_symmetry.space_group_name_H-M   'P 1'
#
loop_
_entity.id
_entity.type
_entity.pdbx_description
1 polymer ?
#
loop_
_entity_poly.entity_id
_entity_poly.type
_entity_poly.pdbx_seq_one_letter_code
_entity_poly.pdbx_strand_id
1 'polypeptide(L)'
;MKALDDYALDGNAIGGLLIEVFGTEMTTATGTCGSCGAVSQVAELAVYRPALGTVVRCRACDAVLMAFVQIHGVTCVDLQGLASLA
;
A
#
# COMPACT_ATOMS: atom_id res chain seq x y z
N MET A 1 10.75 -13.38 -9.52
CA MET A 1 9.69 -12.45 -9.15
C MET A 1 8.48 -13.14 -8.59
N LYS A 2 8.13 -14.30 -9.13
CA LYS A 2 6.96 -15.03 -8.59
C LYS A 2 7.10 -15.38 -7.12
N ALA A 3 8.31 -15.71 -6.70
CA ALA A 3 8.54 -16.06 -5.30
C ALA A 3 8.24 -14.89 -4.36
N LEU A 4 8.52 -13.65 -4.77
CA LEU A 4 8.21 -12.49 -3.97
C LEU A 4 6.70 -12.26 -3.88
N ASP A 5 5.98 -12.47 -4.97
CA ASP A 5 4.53 -12.32 -4.97
C ASP A 5 3.87 -13.33 -4.05
N ASP A 6 4.43 -14.53 -3.94
CA ASP A 6 3.89 -15.56 -3.06
C ASP A 6 3.97 -15.18 -1.58
N TYR A 7 4.87 -14.27 -1.22
CA TYR A 7 5.04 -13.82 0.15
C TYR A 7 4.39 -12.47 0.42
N ALA A 8 3.78 -11.85 -0.59
CA ALA A 8 3.11 -10.58 -0.39
C ALA A 8 1.83 -10.78 0.42
N LEU A 9 1.62 -9.88 1.38
CA LEU A 9 0.36 -9.78 2.09
C LEU A 9 -0.62 -8.98 1.26
N ASP A 10 -1.89 -8.99 1.61
CA ASP A 10 -2.86 -8.08 0.98
C ASP A 10 -3.05 -6.83 1.85
N GLY A 11 -3.77 -5.84 1.30
CA GLY A 11 -3.97 -4.57 1.98
C GLY A 11 -4.73 -4.68 3.31
N ASN A 12 -5.45 -5.76 3.54
CA ASN A 12 -6.13 -5.98 4.82
C ASN A 12 -5.12 -6.14 5.97
N ALA A 13 -3.92 -6.60 5.67
CA ALA A 13 -2.89 -6.80 6.69
C ALA A 13 -2.46 -5.48 7.34
N ILE A 14 -2.67 -4.35 6.69
CA ILE A 14 -2.28 -3.04 7.21
C ILE A 14 -3.48 -2.14 7.52
N GLY A 15 -4.67 -2.73 7.71
CA GLY A 15 -5.86 -1.95 8.01
C GLY A 15 -5.68 -1.04 9.22
N GLY A 16 -5.04 -1.53 10.28
CA GLY A 16 -4.77 -0.73 11.48
C GLY A 16 -3.82 0.44 11.21
N LEU A 17 -2.77 0.20 10.44
CA LEU A 17 -1.85 1.27 10.04
C LEU A 17 -2.55 2.35 9.23
N LEU A 18 -3.42 1.95 8.31
CA LEU A 18 -4.16 2.89 7.48
C LEU A 18 -5.11 3.74 8.30
N ILE A 19 -5.75 3.17 9.32
CA ILE A 19 -6.60 3.93 10.23
C ILE A 19 -5.76 4.97 10.97
N GLU A 20 -4.58 4.61 11.44
CA GLU A 20 -3.70 5.55 12.13
C GLU A 20 -3.27 6.71 11.23
N VAL A 21 -2.96 6.42 9.98
CA VAL A 21 -2.45 7.41 9.03
C VAL A 21 -3.57 8.30 8.50
N PHE A 22 -4.69 7.72 8.11
CA PHE A 22 -5.78 8.44 7.44
C PHE A 22 -6.93 8.80 8.36
N GLY A 23 -6.96 8.26 9.57
CA GLY A 23 -8.02 8.53 10.53
C GLY A 23 -9.35 7.84 10.22
N THR A 24 -9.38 6.96 9.21
CA THR A 24 -10.59 6.26 8.81
C THR A 24 -10.21 4.93 8.17
N GLU A 25 -11.19 4.05 8.06
CA GLU A 25 -11.02 2.77 7.40
C GLU A 25 -10.77 2.99 5.90
N MET A 26 -9.67 2.44 5.39
CA MET A 26 -9.26 2.67 4.00
C MET A 26 -9.14 1.40 3.17
N THR A 27 -9.34 0.22 3.75
CA THR A 27 -9.16 -1.02 2.99
C THR A 27 -10.19 -1.18 1.88
N THR A 28 -11.36 -0.56 2.02
CA THR A 28 -12.40 -0.58 0.98
C THR A 28 -12.30 0.60 0.02
N ALA A 29 -11.38 1.53 0.27
CA ALA A 29 -11.17 2.65 -0.65
C ALA A 29 -10.60 2.13 -1.97
N THR A 30 -10.86 2.87 -3.04
CA THR A 30 -10.39 2.53 -4.38
C THR A 30 -9.14 3.32 -4.73
N GLY A 31 -8.08 2.62 -5.11
CA GLY A 31 -6.84 3.24 -5.55
C GLY A 31 -6.63 3.02 -7.03
N THR A 32 -6.10 4.02 -7.70
CA THR A 32 -5.72 3.95 -9.12
C THR A 32 -4.21 4.04 -9.24
N CYS A 33 -3.60 3.05 -9.89
CA CYS A 33 -2.16 3.05 -10.11
C CYS A 33 -1.77 4.17 -11.08
N GLY A 34 -0.83 5.00 -10.69
CA GLY A 34 -0.35 6.09 -11.54
C GLY A 34 0.51 5.60 -12.69
N SER A 35 0.99 4.37 -12.64
CA SER A 35 1.87 3.82 -13.68
C SER A 35 1.11 3.05 -14.75
N CYS A 36 0.20 2.15 -14.35
CA CYS A 36 -0.52 1.30 -15.33
C CYS A 36 -2.01 1.59 -15.42
N GLY A 37 -2.55 2.43 -14.54
CA GLY A 37 -3.97 2.77 -14.55
C GLY A 37 -4.90 1.74 -13.92
N ALA A 38 -4.37 0.66 -13.37
CA ALA A 38 -5.20 -0.37 -12.74
C ALA A 38 -5.94 0.21 -11.54
N VAL A 39 -7.20 -0.16 -11.41
CA VAL A 39 -8.07 0.29 -10.32
C VAL A 39 -8.35 -0.90 -9.41
N SER A 40 -8.11 -0.75 -8.12
CA SER A 40 -8.30 -1.82 -7.15
C SER A 40 -8.69 -1.26 -5.80
N GLN A 41 -9.37 -2.07 -4.99
CA GLN A 41 -9.53 -1.71 -3.58
C GLN A 41 -8.17 -1.85 -2.88
N VAL A 42 -7.94 -1.01 -1.89
CA VAL A 42 -6.69 -1.07 -1.12
C VAL A 42 -6.48 -2.45 -0.52
N ALA A 43 -7.54 -3.11 -0.08
CA ALA A 43 -7.47 -4.46 0.48
C ALA A 43 -6.85 -5.49 -0.48
N GLU A 44 -6.88 -5.22 -1.78
CA GLU A 44 -6.40 -6.15 -2.81
C GLU A 44 -4.95 -5.90 -3.22
N LEU A 45 -4.35 -4.81 -2.77
CA LEU A 45 -2.98 -4.46 -3.17
C LEU A 45 -1.97 -5.37 -2.49
N ALA A 46 -0.79 -5.49 -3.09
CA ALA A 46 0.29 -6.29 -2.55
C ALA A 46 1.05 -5.49 -1.48
N VAL A 47 1.23 -6.08 -0.32
CA VAL A 47 1.88 -5.42 0.81
C VAL A 47 3.15 -6.18 1.20
N TYR A 48 4.25 -5.46 1.31
CA TYR A 48 5.53 -5.98 1.77
C TYR A 48 5.93 -5.19 3.01
N ARG A 49 6.38 -5.88 4.03
CA ARG A 49 6.70 -5.23 5.32
C ARG A 49 8.16 -5.46 5.70
N PRO A 50 9.09 -4.71 5.08
CA PRO A 50 10.49 -4.75 5.51
C PRO A 50 10.63 -4.23 6.95
N ALA A 51 11.84 -4.36 7.50
CA ALA A 51 12.08 -4.17 8.93
C ALA A 51 11.56 -2.84 9.50
N LEU A 52 11.67 -1.74 8.75
CA LEU A 52 11.32 -0.42 9.26
C LEU A 52 10.16 0.23 8.54
N GLY A 53 9.42 -0.53 7.75
CA GLY A 53 8.38 0.13 6.97
C GLY A 53 7.37 -0.81 6.36
N THR A 54 6.56 -0.23 5.50
CA THR A 54 5.54 -0.95 4.74
C THR A 54 5.55 -0.40 3.32
N VAL A 55 5.59 -1.29 2.33
CA VAL A 55 5.56 -0.91 0.92
C VAL A 55 4.34 -1.56 0.29
N VAL A 56 3.53 -0.77 -0.39
CA VAL A 56 2.34 -1.26 -1.08
C VAL A 56 2.55 -1.13 -2.58
N ARG A 57 2.39 -2.25 -3.29
CA ARG A 57 2.65 -2.31 -4.73
C ARG A 57 1.40 -2.71 -5.49
N CYS A 58 1.34 -2.24 -6.74
CA CYS A 58 0.30 -2.64 -7.68
C CYS A 58 0.49 -4.11 -8.08
N ARG A 59 -0.56 -4.92 -7.98
CA ARG A 59 -0.45 -6.33 -8.39
C ARG A 59 -0.37 -6.49 -9.90
N ALA A 60 -0.79 -5.48 -10.66
CA ALA A 60 -0.76 -5.55 -12.13
C ALA A 60 0.61 -5.23 -12.71
N CYS A 61 1.30 -4.20 -12.20
CA CYS A 61 2.57 -3.75 -12.77
C CYS A 61 3.72 -3.70 -11.77
N ASP A 62 3.47 -4.01 -10.51
CA ASP A 62 4.46 -4.04 -9.43
C ASP A 62 5.04 -2.66 -9.07
N ALA A 63 4.45 -1.58 -9.56
CA ALA A 63 4.90 -0.24 -9.18
C ALA A 63 4.58 0.02 -7.70
N VAL A 64 5.44 0.75 -7.02
CA VAL A 64 5.20 1.17 -5.64
C VAL A 64 4.11 2.23 -5.64
N LEU A 65 3.02 1.97 -4.92
CA LEU A 65 1.89 2.89 -4.82
C LEU A 65 1.96 3.72 -3.55
N MET A 66 2.28 3.09 -2.44
CA MET A 66 2.37 3.74 -1.15
C MET A 66 3.57 3.20 -0.40
N ALA A 67 4.17 4.04 0.42
CA ALA A 67 5.24 3.62 1.32
C ALA A 67 5.06 4.31 2.66
N PHE A 68 5.24 3.56 3.73
CA PHE A 68 5.15 4.06 5.09
C PHE A 68 6.43 3.68 5.81
N VAL A 69 7.11 4.65 6.42
CA VAL A 69 8.34 4.39 7.18
C VAL A 69 8.16 5.00 8.57
N GLN A 70 8.43 4.20 9.58
CA GLN A 70 8.35 4.66 10.97
C GLN A 70 9.75 4.79 11.54
N ILE A 71 10.12 6.00 11.95
CA ILE A 71 11.42 6.31 12.54
C ILE A 71 11.18 7.18 13.77
N HIS A 72 11.66 6.72 14.93
CA HIS A 72 11.56 7.47 16.18
C HIS A 72 10.13 7.93 16.51
N GLY A 73 9.16 7.07 16.26
CA GLY A 73 7.77 7.38 16.56
C GLY A 73 7.08 8.27 15.53
N VAL A 74 7.78 8.64 14.47
CA VAL A 74 7.23 9.44 13.38
C VAL A 74 6.96 8.54 12.18
N THR A 75 5.78 8.65 11.60
CA THR A 75 5.42 7.92 10.38
C THR A 75 5.53 8.84 9.18
N CYS A 76 6.41 8.47 8.26
CA CYS A 76 6.54 9.16 6.98
C CYS A 76 5.72 8.42 5.94
N VAL A 77 4.91 9.15 5.17
CA VAL A 77 3.96 8.58 4.21
C VAL A 77 4.28 9.11 2.83
N ASP A 78 4.37 8.19 1.86
CA ASP A 78 4.56 8.53 0.46
C ASP A 78 3.44 7.88 -0.34
N LEU A 79 2.66 8.68 -1.05
CA LEU A 79 1.54 8.21 -1.86
C LEU A 79 1.71 8.54 -3.34
N GLN A 80 2.93 8.86 -3.77
CA GLN A 80 3.17 9.37 -5.12
C GLN A 80 2.86 8.37 -6.23
N GLY A 81 2.85 7.08 -5.92
CA GLY A 81 2.55 6.06 -6.91
C GLY A 81 1.08 5.96 -7.29
N LEU A 82 0.19 6.57 -6.51
CA LEU A 82 -1.24 6.56 -6.78
C LEU A 82 -1.64 7.77 -7.61
N ALA A 83 -2.45 7.53 -8.65
CA ALA A 83 -3.08 8.62 -9.39
C ALA A 83 -4.29 9.15 -8.63
N SER A 84 -4.99 8.28 -7.91
CA SER A 84 -6.11 8.68 -7.06
C SER A 84 -6.32 7.66 -5.94
N LEU A 85 -6.97 8.12 -4.88
CA LEU A 85 -7.35 7.28 -3.75
C LEU A 85 -8.65 7.85 -3.20
N ALA A 86 -9.71 7.05 -3.26
CA ALA A 86 -11.03 7.55 -2.82
C ALA A 86 -11.83 6.51 -2.06
#